data_be3a461b5baca6afd74fa2c71c4b0c8a
#
_entry.id   be3a461b5baca6afd74fa2c71c4b0c8a
#
_cell.length_a   1.000
_cell.length_b   1.000
_cell.length_c   1.000
_cell.angle_alpha   90.00
_cell.angle_beta   90.00
_cell.angle_gamma   90.00
#
_symmetry.space_group_name_H-M   'P 1'
#
loop_
_entity.id
_entity.type
_entity.pdbx_description
1 polymer ?
#
loop_
_entity_poly.entity_id
_entity_poly.type
_entity_poly.pdbx_seq_one_letter_code
_entity_poly.pdbx_strand_id
1 'polypeptide(L)'
;MGRGIFCNAQDGNLNQRDDNDRSNDSHGRASQSRREIYSPERKEPLNDERREAADRSLLAFLEGYFRPAFPLDWSQDHRDVIDILQRVITDGGLFALAMPRGSGKTTITARAALWALMTRRRQFVEIVAGTEGAAKKIIKAIKSELSWNQLLRQDYPFEMHGLHQLRGDNRKSGGQICNGEKTGVVLGINEIVFPTHKYSPIGGAMVFATGLTGNVRGPNHTKMDGTVIRPDFVMLD
;
A
#
# COMPACT_ATOMS: atom_id res chain seq x y z
N MET A 1 81.81 -7.36 -13.98
CA MET A 1 81.28 -8.57 -13.32
C MET A 1 80.59 -8.14 -12.02
N GLY A 2 79.31 -8.22 -11.92
CA GLY A 2 78.52 -7.85 -10.73
C GLY A 2 77.13 -8.23 -10.93
N ARG A 3 76.66 -9.36 -10.37
CA ARG A 3 75.35 -9.90 -10.46
C ARG A 3 74.36 -9.13 -9.55
N GLY A 4 73.29 -8.56 -10.08
CA GLY A 4 72.22 -8.01 -9.32
C GLY A 4 71.25 -9.12 -8.81
N ILE A 5 70.93 -9.00 -7.54
CA ILE A 5 69.91 -9.86 -6.88
C ILE A 5 68.56 -9.16 -6.95
N PHE A 6 67.59 -9.79 -7.63
CA PHE A 6 66.21 -9.38 -7.59
C PHE A 6 65.54 -9.95 -6.31
N CYS A 7 65.05 -9.07 -5.44
CA CYS A 7 64.14 -9.45 -4.38
C CYS A 7 62.71 -9.31 -4.87
N ASN A 8 61.97 -10.42 -4.89
CA ASN A 8 60.55 -10.48 -5.10
C ASN A 8 59.80 -9.99 -3.87
N ALA A 9 59.06 -8.90 -4.01
CA ALA A 9 58.07 -8.48 -3.03
C ALA A 9 56.67 -8.97 -3.49
N GLN A 10 56.29 -10.14 -3.06
CA GLN A 10 54.92 -10.66 -3.11
C GLN A 10 54.60 -11.21 -1.73
N ASP A 11 54.09 -10.40 -0.84
CA ASP A 11 53.32 -10.81 0.33
C ASP A 11 52.70 -9.55 0.96
N GLY A 12 51.48 -9.22 0.57
CA GLY A 12 50.78 -8.02 1.12
C GLY A 12 49.36 -7.85 0.70
N ASN A 13 48.62 -8.90 0.26
CA ASN A 13 47.27 -8.69 -0.20
C ASN A 13 46.26 -9.78 0.19
N LEU A 14 46.48 -10.56 1.23
CA LEU A 14 45.54 -11.59 1.69
C LEU A 14 44.64 -11.13 2.84
N ASN A 15 45.02 -10.10 3.62
CA ASN A 15 44.23 -9.67 4.76
C ASN A 15 43.14 -8.60 4.44
N GLN A 16 43.26 -7.89 3.30
CA GLN A 16 42.21 -6.89 2.94
C GLN A 16 40.93 -7.47 2.32
N ARG A 17 41.00 -8.70 1.77
CA ARG A 17 39.79 -9.34 1.21
C ARG A 17 38.90 -9.91 2.29
N ASP A 18 39.45 -10.49 3.34
CA ASP A 18 38.68 -11.09 4.44
C ASP A 18 37.95 -10.05 5.30
N ASP A 19 38.55 -8.86 5.49
CA ASP A 19 37.89 -7.78 6.26
C ASP A 19 36.79 -7.09 5.48
N ASN A 20 36.89 -6.99 4.14
CA ASN A 20 35.81 -6.47 3.30
C ASN A 20 34.60 -7.43 3.21
N ASP A 21 34.82 -8.73 3.15
CA ASP A 21 33.72 -9.73 3.14
C ASP A 21 33.00 -9.75 4.50
N ARG A 22 33.73 -9.66 5.61
CA ARG A 22 33.10 -9.59 6.95
C ARG A 22 32.33 -8.28 7.18
N SER A 23 32.81 -7.16 6.67
CA SER A 23 32.11 -5.88 6.76
C SER A 23 30.85 -5.86 5.90
N ASN A 24 30.87 -6.44 4.71
CA ASN A 24 29.69 -6.56 3.84
C ASN A 24 28.63 -7.50 4.43
N ASP A 25 29.02 -8.62 5.03
CA ASP A 25 28.09 -9.54 5.70
C ASP A 25 27.45 -8.90 6.94
N SER A 26 28.19 -8.13 7.72
CA SER A 26 27.65 -7.44 8.89
C SER A 26 26.69 -6.32 8.53
N HIS A 27 26.99 -5.55 7.46
CA HIS A 27 26.07 -4.52 6.93
C HIS A 27 24.84 -5.14 6.28
N GLY A 28 24.96 -6.27 5.59
CA GLY A 28 23.86 -7.03 5.03
C GLY A 28 22.90 -7.53 6.11
N ARG A 29 23.43 -8.16 7.17
CA ARG A 29 22.65 -8.66 8.32
C ARG A 29 21.99 -7.53 9.12
N ALA A 30 22.70 -6.42 9.37
CA ALA A 30 22.14 -5.26 10.06
C ALA A 30 21.05 -4.56 9.23
N SER A 31 21.15 -4.53 7.90
CA SER A 31 20.12 -3.97 7.02
C SER A 31 18.89 -4.88 6.91
N GLN A 32 19.08 -6.20 6.96
CA GLN A 32 17.99 -7.18 6.97
C GLN A 32 17.19 -7.13 8.29
N SER A 33 17.88 -7.08 9.44
CA SER A 33 17.21 -6.99 10.74
C SER A 33 16.37 -5.70 10.91
N ARG A 34 16.72 -4.60 10.23
CA ARG A 34 15.95 -3.36 10.22
C ARG A 34 14.69 -3.39 9.35
N ARG A 35 14.54 -4.38 8.49
CA ARG A 35 13.41 -4.55 7.58
C ARG A 35 12.49 -5.69 7.98
N GLU A 36 12.92 -6.48 8.95
CA GLU A 36 12.11 -7.57 9.45
C GLU A 36 11.05 -7.05 10.43
N ILE A 37 9.83 -7.48 10.19
CA ILE A 37 8.70 -7.28 11.08
C ILE A 37 8.16 -8.64 11.51
N TYR A 38 7.56 -8.68 12.68
CA TYR A 38 6.90 -9.87 13.18
C TYR A 38 5.40 -9.73 13.02
N SER A 39 4.68 -10.85 13.06
CA SER A 39 3.22 -10.83 13.04
C SER A 39 2.65 -9.88 14.11
N PRO A 40 1.53 -9.22 13.85
CA PRO A 40 0.94 -8.31 14.82
C PRO A 40 0.64 -9.04 16.13
N GLU A 41 0.95 -8.41 17.25
CA GLU A 41 0.63 -8.94 18.59
C GLU A 41 -0.88 -9.14 18.76
N ARG A 42 -1.65 -8.13 18.33
CA ARG A 42 -3.11 -8.20 18.31
C ARG A 42 -3.58 -8.84 17.02
N LYS A 43 -4.42 -9.86 17.15
CA LYS A 43 -5.01 -10.62 16.02
C LYS A 43 -6.47 -10.25 15.78
N GLU A 44 -7.13 -9.67 16.76
CA GLU A 44 -8.54 -9.31 16.72
C GLU A 44 -8.71 -7.79 16.61
N PRO A 45 -9.78 -7.31 16.01
CA PRO A 45 -10.14 -5.89 16.01
C PRO A 45 -10.23 -5.36 17.46
N LEU A 46 -10.00 -4.07 17.62
CA LEU A 46 -10.24 -3.42 18.92
C LEU A 46 -11.72 -3.15 19.15
N ASN A 47 -12.45 -2.91 18.06
CA ASN A 47 -13.89 -2.68 18.08
C ASN A 47 -14.54 -3.49 16.94
N ASP A 48 -15.08 -4.65 17.31
CA ASP A 48 -15.73 -5.57 16.36
C ASP A 48 -16.98 -4.95 15.74
N GLU A 49 -17.80 -4.25 16.52
CA GLU A 49 -19.04 -3.61 16.04
C GLU A 49 -18.74 -2.57 14.96
N ARG A 50 -17.71 -1.72 15.19
CA ARG A 50 -17.29 -0.72 14.19
C ARG A 50 -16.76 -1.39 12.94
N ARG A 51 -15.94 -2.43 13.07
CA ARG A 51 -15.42 -3.18 11.93
C ARG A 51 -16.53 -3.84 11.15
N GLU A 52 -17.42 -4.58 11.79
CA GLU A 52 -18.54 -5.23 11.13
C GLU A 52 -19.51 -4.26 10.44
N ALA A 53 -19.81 -3.13 11.08
CA ALA A 53 -20.59 -2.08 10.46
C ALA A 53 -19.92 -1.54 9.19
N ALA A 54 -18.61 -1.28 9.28
CA ALA A 54 -17.80 -0.78 8.18
C ALA A 54 -17.64 -1.82 7.06
N ASP A 55 -17.49 -3.09 7.39
CA ASP A 55 -17.39 -4.16 6.39
C ASP A 55 -18.70 -4.30 5.58
N ARG A 56 -19.85 -3.98 6.21
CA ARG A 56 -21.18 -4.03 5.55
C ARG A 56 -21.53 -2.75 4.78
N SER A 57 -21.05 -1.59 5.23
CA SER A 57 -21.49 -0.29 4.72
C SER A 57 -20.31 0.66 4.45
N LEU A 58 -20.25 1.18 3.21
CA LEU A 58 -19.30 2.22 2.85
C LEU A 58 -19.51 3.49 3.68
N LEU A 59 -20.75 3.89 3.94
CA LEU A 59 -21.04 5.04 4.79
C LEU A 59 -20.51 4.84 6.21
N ALA A 60 -20.76 3.68 6.82
CA ALA A 60 -20.22 3.36 8.15
C ALA A 60 -18.69 3.32 8.17
N PHE A 61 -18.05 2.86 7.10
CA PHE A 61 -16.60 2.91 6.96
C PHE A 61 -16.08 4.34 6.91
N LEU A 62 -16.72 5.21 6.16
CA LEU A 62 -16.35 6.63 6.07
C LEU A 62 -16.53 7.33 7.43
N GLU A 63 -17.63 7.10 8.11
CA GLU A 63 -17.94 7.69 9.41
C GLU A 63 -17.05 7.13 10.52
N GLY A 64 -16.81 5.83 10.52
CA GLY A 64 -16.03 5.15 11.55
C GLY A 64 -14.53 5.44 11.51
N TYR A 65 -13.98 5.62 10.31
CA TYR A 65 -12.51 5.75 10.16
C TYR A 65 -12.03 7.07 9.58
N PHE A 66 -12.90 7.85 8.93
CA PHE A 66 -12.49 9.05 8.20
C PHE A 66 -13.27 10.31 8.58
N ARG A 67 -13.94 10.33 9.70
CA ARG A 67 -14.72 11.48 10.17
C ARG A 67 -13.96 12.82 10.09
N PRO A 68 -12.64 12.89 10.40
CA PRO A 68 -11.89 14.16 10.25
C PRO A 68 -11.79 14.67 8.82
N ALA A 69 -11.91 13.80 7.82
CA ALA A 69 -11.90 14.20 6.41
C ALA A 69 -13.29 14.71 5.95
N PHE A 70 -14.35 14.48 6.74
CA PHE A 70 -15.73 14.86 6.45
C PHE A 70 -16.32 15.58 7.66
N PRO A 71 -15.90 16.85 7.93
CA PRO A 71 -16.30 17.57 9.13
C PRO A 71 -17.77 17.99 9.13
N LEU A 72 -18.40 18.07 7.96
CA LEU A 72 -19.82 18.41 7.80
C LEU A 72 -20.67 17.14 7.78
N ASP A 73 -21.95 17.30 8.08
CA ASP A 73 -22.91 16.23 7.95
C ASP A 73 -23.19 15.90 6.49
N TRP A 74 -23.54 14.63 6.24
CA TRP A 74 -23.88 14.15 4.91
C TRP A 74 -25.20 14.74 4.43
N SER A 75 -25.18 15.45 3.30
CA SER A 75 -26.41 15.76 2.59
C SER A 75 -27.04 14.50 1.98
N GLN A 76 -28.29 14.59 1.53
CA GLN A 76 -28.94 13.47 0.83
C GLN A 76 -28.16 13.07 -0.42
N ASP A 77 -27.68 14.03 -1.22
CA ASP A 77 -26.89 13.76 -2.41
C ASP A 77 -25.61 12.96 -2.10
N HIS A 78 -24.92 13.26 -0.99
CA HIS A 78 -23.77 12.48 -0.57
C HIS A 78 -24.13 11.04 -0.21
N ARG A 79 -25.24 10.84 0.50
CA ARG A 79 -25.73 9.50 0.87
C ARG A 79 -26.08 8.70 -0.36
N ASP A 80 -26.79 9.28 -1.31
CA ASP A 80 -27.18 8.64 -2.58
C ASP A 80 -25.94 8.21 -3.39
N VAL A 81 -24.92 9.08 -3.46
CA VAL A 81 -23.65 8.78 -4.12
C VAL A 81 -22.90 7.65 -3.43
N ILE A 82 -22.82 7.68 -2.10
CA ILE A 82 -22.16 6.63 -1.31
C ILE A 82 -22.86 5.29 -1.51
N ASP A 83 -24.19 5.26 -1.51
CA ASP A 83 -24.97 4.04 -1.74
C ASP A 83 -24.79 3.50 -3.15
N ILE A 84 -24.71 4.37 -4.16
CA ILE A 84 -24.42 3.94 -5.54
C ILE A 84 -22.99 3.41 -5.64
N LEU A 85 -22.00 4.08 -5.08
CA LEU A 85 -20.63 3.60 -5.05
C LEU A 85 -20.53 2.24 -4.37
N GLN A 86 -21.18 2.06 -3.25
CA GLN A 86 -21.23 0.77 -2.55
C GLN A 86 -21.78 -0.34 -3.45
N ARG A 87 -22.92 -0.10 -4.12
CA ARG A 87 -23.51 -1.07 -5.06
C ARG A 87 -22.58 -1.40 -6.21
N VAL A 88 -21.98 -0.40 -6.86
CA VAL A 88 -21.05 -0.62 -7.98
C VAL A 88 -19.81 -1.39 -7.53
N ILE A 89 -19.28 -1.09 -6.34
CA ILE A 89 -18.15 -1.84 -5.77
C ILE A 89 -18.55 -3.28 -5.45
N THR A 90 -19.75 -3.53 -4.97
CA THR A 90 -20.21 -4.87 -4.56
C THR A 90 -20.66 -5.69 -5.77
N ASP A 91 -21.56 -5.14 -6.57
CA ASP A 91 -22.29 -5.88 -7.60
C ASP A 91 -21.70 -5.67 -9.01
N GLY A 92 -20.84 -4.67 -9.18
CA GLY A 92 -20.34 -4.24 -10.48
C GLY A 92 -21.28 -3.25 -11.16
N GLY A 93 -20.94 -2.85 -12.38
CA GLY A 93 -21.72 -1.93 -13.20
C GLY A 93 -20.96 -0.67 -13.60
N LEU A 94 -21.65 0.20 -14.33
CA LEU A 94 -21.13 1.52 -14.75
C LEU A 94 -21.94 2.62 -14.07
N PHE A 95 -21.23 3.61 -13.58
CA PHE A 95 -21.84 4.76 -12.92
C PHE A 95 -21.11 6.05 -13.28
N ALA A 96 -21.85 7.09 -13.62
CA ALA A 96 -21.32 8.43 -13.84
C ALA A 96 -21.79 9.36 -12.72
N LEU A 97 -20.83 10.01 -12.06
CA LEU A 97 -21.04 10.91 -10.95
C LEU A 97 -20.75 12.35 -11.35
N ALA A 98 -21.76 13.20 -11.30
CA ALA A 98 -21.63 14.65 -11.43
C ALA A 98 -21.96 15.33 -10.09
N MET A 99 -20.96 15.94 -9.47
CA MET A 99 -21.10 16.72 -8.24
C MET A 99 -20.38 18.07 -8.39
N PRO A 100 -20.81 19.12 -7.69
CA PRO A 100 -20.13 20.41 -7.68
C PRO A 100 -18.67 20.31 -7.23
N ARG A 101 -17.86 21.29 -7.60
CA ARG A 101 -16.50 21.41 -7.04
C ARG A 101 -16.58 21.66 -5.53
N GLY A 102 -15.69 21.03 -4.79
CA GLY A 102 -15.66 21.16 -3.32
C GLY A 102 -16.62 20.23 -2.57
N SER A 103 -17.44 19.41 -3.26
CA SER A 103 -18.36 18.45 -2.62
C SER A 103 -17.67 17.22 -2.00
N GLY A 104 -16.34 17.16 -1.98
CA GLY A 104 -15.63 15.99 -1.40
C GLY A 104 -15.57 14.75 -2.30
N LYS A 105 -15.94 14.87 -3.59
CA LYS A 105 -15.98 13.77 -4.56
C LYS A 105 -14.69 12.90 -4.54
N THR A 106 -13.55 13.50 -4.85
CA THR A 106 -12.24 12.82 -4.83
C THR A 106 -11.91 12.22 -3.45
N THR A 107 -12.36 12.86 -2.38
CA THR A 107 -12.15 12.38 -1.01
C THR A 107 -12.96 11.12 -0.75
N ILE A 108 -14.22 11.07 -1.17
CA ILE A 108 -15.12 9.91 -1.06
C ILE A 108 -14.57 8.77 -1.91
N THR A 109 -14.23 9.01 -3.20
CA THR A 109 -13.77 7.97 -4.13
C THR A 109 -12.45 7.34 -3.68
N ALA A 110 -11.50 8.12 -3.16
CA ALA A 110 -10.25 7.60 -2.63
C ALA A 110 -10.46 6.65 -1.42
N ARG A 111 -11.42 6.95 -0.53
CA ARG A 111 -11.75 6.10 0.62
C ARG A 111 -12.62 4.91 0.21
N ALA A 112 -13.47 5.07 -0.81
CA ALA A 112 -14.21 3.97 -1.41
C ALA A 112 -13.26 2.92 -2.04
N ALA A 113 -12.15 3.36 -2.67
CA ALA A 113 -11.09 2.47 -3.13
C ALA A 113 -10.49 1.65 -1.98
N LEU A 114 -10.18 2.30 -0.84
CA LEU A 114 -9.70 1.60 0.35
C LEU A 114 -10.74 0.61 0.87
N TRP A 115 -12.01 1.01 0.98
CA TRP A 115 -13.09 0.12 1.40
C TRP A 115 -13.21 -1.11 0.52
N ALA A 116 -13.15 -0.94 -0.79
CA ALA A 116 -13.21 -2.03 -1.74
C ALA A 116 -12.14 -3.11 -1.50
N LEU A 117 -10.90 -2.67 -1.20
CA LEU A 117 -9.77 -3.56 -0.91
C LEU A 117 -9.83 -4.14 0.52
N MET A 118 -10.03 -3.29 1.53
CA MET A 118 -10.04 -3.70 2.95
C MET A 118 -11.12 -4.74 3.23
N THR A 119 -12.27 -4.63 2.56
CA THR A 119 -13.40 -5.57 2.66
C THR A 119 -13.34 -6.72 1.65
N ARG A 120 -12.25 -6.84 0.88
CA ARG A 120 -11.99 -7.92 -0.10
C ARG A 120 -13.02 -8.01 -1.24
N ARG A 121 -13.74 -6.94 -1.51
CA ARG A 121 -14.70 -6.89 -2.63
C ARG A 121 -13.98 -6.76 -3.96
N ARG A 122 -12.82 -6.09 -3.95
CA ARG A 122 -11.97 -5.91 -5.11
C ARG A 122 -10.52 -6.19 -4.72
N GLN A 123 -9.70 -6.56 -5.70
CA GLN A 123 -8.28 -6.85 -5.50
C GLN A 123 -7.38 -5.83 -6.14
N PHE A 124 -7.83 -5.20 -7.22
CA PHE A 124 -7.06 -4.21 -7.94
C PHE A 124 -7.93 -3.02 -8.35
N VAL A 125 -7.75 -1.90 -7.66
CA VAL A 125 -8.44 -0.66 -7.95
C VAL A 125 -7.53 0.24 -8.78
N GLU A 126 -8.00 0.65 -9.96
CA GLU A 126 -7.35 1.67 -10.79
C GLU A 126 -8.10 3.00 -10.66
N ILE A 127 -7.34 4.08 -10.42
CA ILE A 127 -7.88 5.46 -10.36
C ILE A 127 -7.28 6.25 -11.52
N VAL A 128 -8.10 6.68 -12.44
CA VAL A 128 -7.70 7.50 -13.57
C VAL A 128 -8.12 8.93 -13.30
N ALA A 129 -7.16 9.80 -13.04
CA ALA A 129 -7.40 11.23 -12.77
C ALA A 129 -7.18 12.08 -14.03
N GLY A 130 -7.73 13.29 -14.05
CA GLY A 130 -7.57 14.20 -15.20
C GLY A 130 -6.10 14.49 -15.56
N THR A 131 -5.20 14.48 -14.58
CA THR A 131 -3.75 14.67 -14.77
C THR A 131 -2.93 13.74 -13.91
N GLU A 132 -1.69 13.48 -14.31
CA GLU A 132 -0.73 12.71 -13.51
C GLU A 132 -0.47 13.34 -12.13
N GLY A 133 -0.45 14.66 -12.05
CA GLY A 133 -0.32 15.40 -10.79
C GLY A 133 -1.51 15.17 -9.85
N ALA A 134 -2.73 15.08 -10.37
CA ALA A 134 -3.93 14.75 -9.61
C ALA A 134 -3.87 13.31 -9.12
N ALA A 135 -3.51 12.34 -9.97
CA ALA A 135 -3.32 10.94 -9.60
C ALA A 135 -2.34 10.77 -8.42
N LYS A 136 -1.17 11.42 -8.49
CA LYS A 136 -0.17 11.41 -7.41
C LYS A 136 -0.70 11.98 -6.09
N LYS A 137 -1.54 13.02 -6.14
CA LYS A 137 -2.17 13.60 -4.94
C LYS A 137 -3.13 12.60 -4.30
N ILE A 138 -3.91 11.86 -5.09
CA ILE A 138 -4.82 10.82 -4.57
C ILE A 138 -4.04 9.71 -3.88
N ILE A 139 -3.00 9.17 -4.54
CA ILE A 139 -2.13 8.14 -3.92
C ILE A 139 -1.47 8.66 -2.65
N LYS A 140 -1.01 9.91 -2.63
CA LYS A 140 -0.43 10.52 -1.42
C LYS A 140 -1.44 10.60 -0.28
N ALA A 141 -2.69 10.96 -0.56
CA ALA A 141 -3.75 11.00 0.44
C ALA A 141 -4.05 9.59 1.00
N ILE A 142 -4.18 8.57 0.13
CA ILE A 142 -4.37 7.18 0.55
C ILE A 142 -3.20 6.70 1.43
N LYS A 143 -1.96 6.97 1.03
CA LYS A 143 -0.77 6.61 1.84
C LYS A 143 -0.78 7.25 3.22
N SER A 144 -1.20 8.51 3.32
CA SER A 144 -1.31 9.20 4.60
C SER A 144 -2.28 8.47 5.53
N GLU A 145 -3.44 8.06 5.02
CA GLU A 145 -4.40 7.27 5.80
C GLU A 145 -3.81 5.93 6.25
N LEU A 146 -3.20 5.18 5.32
CA LEU A 146 -2.59 3.89 5.63
C LEU A 146 -1.43 3.98 6.62
N SER A 147 -0.74 5.13 6.66
CA SER A 147 0.39 5.33 7.56
C SER A 147 0.00 5.80 8.96
N TRP A 148 -1.06 6.61 9.07
CA TRP A 148 -1.33 7.36 10.29
C TRP A 148 -2.72 7.15 10.89
N ASN A 149 -3.66 6.52 10.18
CA ASN A 149 -5.00 6.28 10.71
C ASN A 149 -4.98 5.18 11.77
N GLN A 150 -5.06 5.61 13.03
CA GLN A 150 -4.98 4.69 14.18
C GLN A 150 -6.21 3.77 14.27
N LEU A 151 -7.40 4.26 13.91
CA LEU A 151 -8.62 3.47 13.99
C LEU A 151 -8.59 2.31 12.97
N LEU A 152 -8.13 2.57 11.73
CA LEU A 152 -7.91 1.50 10.76
C LEU A 152 -6.92 0.45 11.28
N ARG A 153 -5.81 0.90 11.86
CA ARG A 153 -4.82 -0.02 12.44
C ARG A 153 -5.39 -0.87 13.57
N GLN A 154 -6.25 -0.29 14.40
CA GLN A 154 -6.84 -0.97 15.55
C GLN A 154 -7.80 -2.08 15.13
N ASP A 155 -8.60 -1.84 14.10
CA ASP A 155 -9.66 -2.77 13.70
C ASP A 155 -9.29 -3.65 12.49
N TYR A 156 -8.25 -3.28 11.73
CA TYR A 156 -7.71 -4.05 10.62
C TYR A 156 -6.23 -4.43 10.87
N PRO A 157 -5.94 -5.14 11.97
CA PRO A 157 -4.55 -5.35 12.42
C PRO A 157 -3.70 -6.11 11.40
N PHE A 158 -4.26 -7.07 10.67
CA PHE A 158 -3.50 -7.85 9.69
C PHE A 158 -3.27 -7.08 8.39
N GLU A 159 -4.31 -6.39 7.91
CA GLU A 159 -4.27 -5.61 6.68
C GLU A 159 -3.31 -4.42 6.79
N MET A 160 -3.27 -3.80 7.96
CA MET A 160 -2.51 -2.57 8.21
C MET A 160 -1.09 -2.79 8.72
N HIS A 161 -0.77 -4.00 9.22
CA HIS A 161 0.45 -4.24 9.99
C HIS A 161 1.72 -3.85 9.23
N GLY A 162 1.95 -4.41 8.05
CA GLY A 162 3.13 -4.15 7.25
C GLY A 162 3.23 -2.70 6.77
N LEU A 163 2.09 -2.10 6.41
CA LEU A 163 2.02 -0.70 5.96
C LEU A 163 2.33 0.29 7.09
N HIS A 164 1.77 0.06 8.27
CA HIS A 164 1.99 0.93 9.42
C HIS A 164 3.46 0.94 9.88
N GLN A 165 4.14 -0.21 9.79
CA GLN A 165 5.56 -0.32 10.14
C GLN A 165 6.48 0.51 9.22
N LEU A 166 6.02 0.83 8.02
CA LEU A 166 6.75 1.69 7.08
C LEU A 166 6.72 3.16 7.49
N ARG A 167 5.72 3.60 8.25
CA ARG A 167 5.51 5.01 8.67
C ARG A 167 5.60 5.99 7.50
N GLY A 168 5.04 5.62 6.35
CA GLY A 168 5.07 6.42 5.12
C GLY A 168 6.42 6.47 4.40
N ASP A 169 7.45 5.76 4.88
CA ASP A 169 8.77 5.73 4.26
C ASP A 169 8.83 4.69 3.14
N ASN A 170 8.71 5.16 1.90
CA ASN A 170 8.77 4.32 0.70
C ASN A 170 10.06 3.52 0.57
N ARG A 171 11.18 4.02 1.11
CA ARG A 171 12.48 3.34 1.00
C ARG A 171 12.51 2.04 1.81
N LYS A 172 11.69 1.97 2.84
CA LYS A 172 11.57 0.78 3.69
C LYS A 172 10.67 -0.30 3.10
N SER A 173 9.83 0.03 2.11
CA SER A 173 8.93 -0.94 1.47
C SER A 173 9.73 -2.00 0.68
N GLY A 174 10.76 -1.57 -0.05
CA GLY A 174 11.62 -2.50 -0.78
C GLY A 174 12.39 -3.43 0.17
N GLY A 175 12.03 -4.72 0.16
CA GLY A 175 12.69 -5.74 0.96
C GLY A 175 12.16 -5.87 2.39
N GLN A 176 10.97 -5.40 2.72
CA GLN A 176 10.32 -5.72 3.99
C GLN A 176 10.09 -7.24 4.09
N ILE A 177 10.42 -7.80 5.24
CA ILE A 177 10.30 -9.22 5.56
C ILE A 177 9.35 -9.36 6.74
N CYS A 178 8.46 -10.35 6.70
CA CYS A 178 7.59 -10.70 7.82
C CYS A 178 7.79 -12.18 8.17
N ASN A 179 8.31 -12.45 9.37
CA ASN A 179 8.64 -13.81 9.83
C ASN A 179 9.50 -14.58 8.81
N GLY A 180 10.53 -13.95 8.26
CA GLY A 180 11.46 -14.56 7.30
C GLY A 180 11.01 -14.53 5.83
N GLU A 181 9.77 -14.15 5.52
CA GLU A 181 9.24 -14.10 4.16
C GLU A 181 9.10 -12.65 3.65
N LYS A 182 9.39 -12.42 2.37
CA LYS A 182 9.20 -11.08 1.76
C LYS A 182 7.71 -10.75 1.70
N THR A 183 7.35 -9.51 2.05
CA THR A 183 5.95 -9.06 2.04
C THR A 183 5.48 -8.53 0.68
N GLY A 184 6.39 -8.18 -0.23
CA GLY A 184 6.04 -7.58 -1.52
C GLY A 184 5.32 -6.23 -1.42
N VAL A 185 5.33 -5.60 -0.24
CA VAL A 185 4.68 -4.30 -0.03
C VAL A 185 5.34 -3.22 -0.90
N VAL A 186 4.51 -2.38 -1.53
CA VAL A 186 4.96 -1.22 -2.29
C VAL A 186 4.22 0.03 -1.84
N LEU A 187 4.95 1.10 -1.56
CA LEU A 187 4.41 2.45 -1.39
C LEU A 187 4.99 3.37 -2.48
N GLY A 188 4.70 3.05 -3.74
CA GLY A 188 5.17 3.77 -4.93
C GLY A 188 4.57 5.17 -5.09
N ILE A 189 4.99 5.93 -6.09
CA ILE A 189 4.46 7.27 -6.37
C ILE A 189 3.03 7.19 -6.89
N ASN A 190 2.76 6.18 -7.73
CA ASN A 190 1.49 5.98 -8.42
C ASN A 190 0.78 4.70 -7.98
N GLU A 191 1.37 3.93 -7.07
CA GLU A 191 0.85 2.63 -6.67
C GLU A 191 1.04 2.35 -5.19
N ILE A 192 0.16 1.52 -4.67
CA ILE A 192 0.23 0.93 -3.32
C ILE A 192 -0.09 -0.55 -3.47
N VAL A 193 0.82 -1.42 -3.04
CA VAL A 193 0.59 -2.86 -2.94
C VAL A 193 0.55 -3.26 -1.48
N PHE A 194 -0.51 -3.93 -1.08
CA PHE A 194 -0.68 -4.39 0.31
C PHE A 194 0.26 -5.55 0.63
N PRO A 195 0.82 -5.58 1.86
CA PRO A 195 1.79 -6.60 2.24
C PRO A 195 1.17 -7.99 2.27
N THR A 196 1.88 -8.95 1.69
CA THR A 196 1.55 -10.37 1.76
C THR A 196 2.24 -10.97 2.99
N HIS A 197 1.47 -11.57 3.88
CA HIS A 197 1.97 -12.39 4.98
C HIS A 197 0.89 -13.40 5.39
N LYS A 198 1.27 -14.41 6.16
CA LYS A 198 0.41 -15.56 6.52
C LYS A 198 -1.02 -15.19 6.97
N TYR A 199 -1.19 -14.05 7.59
CA TYR A 199 -2.49 -13.63 8.16
C TYR A 199 -3.15 -12.49 7.37
N SER A 200 -2.51 -11.95 6.32
CA SER A 200 -3.08 -10.85 5.54
C SER A 200 -4.16 -11.37 4.58
N PRO A 201 -5.44 -11.00 4.78
CA PRO A 201 -6.50 -11.46 3.89
C PRO A 201 -6.52 -10.73 2.54
N ILE A 202 -5.75 -9.64 2.42
CA ILE A 202 -5.67 -8.77 1.23
C ILE A 202 -4.24 -8.68 0.68
N GLY A 203 -3.40 -9.69 0.99
CA GLY A 203 -2.02 -9.72 0.51
C GLY A 203 -1.93 -9.59 -1.01
N GLY A 204 -1.08 -8.67 -1.49
CA GLY A 204 -0.91 -8.39 -2.91
C GLY A 204 -2.06 -7.62 -3.57
N ALA A 205 -3.10 -7.20 -2.83
CA ALA A 205 -4.09 -6.27 -3.34
C ALA A 205 -3.45 -4.90 -3.67
N MET A 206 -4.02 -4.18 -4.64
CA MET A 206 -3.34 -3.02 -5.21
C MET A 206 -4.27 -1.84 -5.46
N VAL A 207 -3.77 -0.62 -5.23
CA VAL A 207 -4.29 0.61 -5.81
C VAL A 207 -3.25 1.16 -6.77
N PHE A 208 -3.67 1.49 -7.97
CA PHE A 208 -2.86 2.19 -8.96
C PHE A 208 -3.57 3.46 -9.41
N ALA A 209 -2.83 4.55 -9.60
CA ALA A 209 -3.41 5.79 -10.11
C ALA A 209 -2.57 6.37 -11.25
N THR A 210 -3.24 6.79 -12.30
CA THR A 210 -2.64 7.37 -13.50
C THR A 210 -3.42 8.60 -13.98
N GLY A 211 -2.79 9.44 -14.79
CA GLY A 211 -3.47 10.52 -15.49
C GLY A 211 -4.03 10.07 -16.83
N LEU A 212 -5.11 10.70 -17.31
CA LEU A 212 -5.71 10.44 -18.62
C LEU A 212 -4.71 10.57 -19.81
N THR A 213 -3.70 11.42 -19.63
CA THR A 213 -2.63 11.62 -20.63
C THR A 213 -1.49 10.60 -20.50
N GLY A 214 -1.54 9.75 -19.48
CA GLY A 214 -0.57 8.71 -19.23
C GLY A 214 -0.86 7.45 -20.03
N ASN A 215 -0.08 6.40 -19.77
CA ASN A 215 -0.29 5.10 -20.41
C ASN A 215 -1.47 4.37 -19.73
N VAL A 216 -2.69 4.64 -20.18
CA VAL A 216 -3.95 4.02 -19.72
C VAL A 216 -4.12 2.57 -20.23
N ARG A 217 -3.07 1.97 -20.78
CA ARG A 217 -3.12 0.56 -21.17
C ARG A 217 -3.16 -0.28 -19.90
N GLY A 218 -4.27 -1.02 -19.72
CA GLY A 218 -4.60 -1.78 -18.53
C GLY A 218 -3.39 -2.35 -17.79
N PRO A 219 -3.04 -1.82 -16.64
CA PRO A 219 -1.93 -2.30 -15.85
C PRO A 219 -2.20 -3.75 -15.42
N ASN A 220 -1.15 -4.52 -15.25
CA ASN A 220 -1.22 -5.83 -14.60
C ASN A 220 -0.29 -5.85 -13.40
N HIS A 221 -0.61 -6.66 -12.42
CA HIS A 221 0.22 -6.87 -11.26
C HIS A 221 0.38 -8.37 -10.99
N THR A 222 1.62 -8.80 -10.80
CA THR A 222 1.92 -10.18 -10.41
C THR A 222 2.13 -10.23 -8.90
N LYS A 223 1.26 -10.92 -8.19
CA LYS A 223 1.37 -11.16 -6.75
C LYS A 223 2.57 -12.04 -6.43
N MET A 224 2.94 -12.11 -5.15
CA MET A 224 4.06 -12.93 -4.66
C MET A 224 3.87 -14.43 -4.92
N ASP A 225 2.63 -14.91 -5.04
CA ASP A 225 2.27 -16.29 -5.37
C ASP A 225 2.29 -16.59 -6.88
N GLY A 226 2.68 -15.62 -7.72
CA GLY A 226 2.68 -15.71 -9.17
C GLY A 226 1.34 -15.41 -9.85
N THR A 227 0.27 -15.18 -9.10
CA THR A 227 -1.04 -14.82 -9.66
C THR A 227 -0.99 -13.44 -10.32
N VAL A 228 -1.43 -13.35 -11.58
CA VAL A 228 -1.54 -12.09 -12.29
C VAL A 228 -2.95 -11.53 -12.14
N ILE A 229 -3.06 -10.32 -11.59
CA ILE A 229 -4.32 -9.60 -11.46
C ILE A 229 -4.36 -8.37 -12.38
N ARG A 230 -5.55 -7.99 -12.78
CA ARG A 230 -5.85 -6.77 -13.55
C ARG A 230 -6.88 -5.94 -12.80
N PRO A 231 -7.02 -4.64 -13.13
CA PRO A 231 -8.06 -3.82 -12.52
C PRO A 231 -9.42 -4.50 -12.60
N ASP A 232 -10.01 -4.75 -11.45
CA ASP A 232 -11.37 -5.27 -11.27
C ASP A 232 -12.34 -4.20 -10.80
N PHE A 233 -11.82 -3.00 -10.54
CA PHE A 233 -12.58 -1.79 -10.30
C PHE A 233 -11.81 -0.56 -10.80
N VAL A 234 -12.44 0.25 -11.67
CA VAL A 234 -11.83 1.46 -12.25
C VAL A 234 -12.65 2.68 -11.87
N MET A 235 -12.00 3.72 -11.35
CA MET A 235 -12.60 5.00 -11.03
C MET A 235 -12.01 6.11 -11.91
N LEU A 236 -12.87 6.90 -12.54
CA LEU A 236 -12.48 8.12 -13.25
C LEU A 236 -12.78 9.34 -12.37
N ASP A 237 -11.75 10.14 -12.00
CA ASP A 237 -11.88 11.33 -11.13
C ASP A 237 -11.52 12.65 -11.85
#